data_0b8feefbf44374e61a5b022cb30444c7
#
_entry.id   0b8feefbf44374e61a5b022cb30444c7
#
_cell.length_a   1.000
_cell.length_b   1.000
_cell.length_c   1.000
_cell.angle_alpha   90.00
_cell.angle_beta   90.00
_cell.angle_gamma   90.00
#
_symmetry.space_group_name_H-M   'P 1'
#
loop_
_entity.id
_entity.type
_entity.pdbx_description
1 polymer ?
#
loop_
_entity_poly.entity_id
_entity_poly.type
_entity_poly.pdbx_seq_one_letter_code
_entity_poly.pdbx_strand_id
1 'polypeptide(L)'
;MPTLYDTLGVKKGAPADEIKKAYRKLAAQYHPDKNPGDASAEEKFKEVQNAYDVLSDPDKRKQYDTVGSADGRVGFDPRNFDFGRGGDFTVGDLGDLGDLFGGLFGGRAGRGAGGRRQPPEPGNDIEVDVRLSFEDSLRGLETKIPVEVTTACRECGGTGAEPGTAPVICPVCHGRGVVSESQGLFALSEPCPRCRGNGTVIEKPCHKCHGTGRERRLKRYTVKIPAGVKDGTRIRLKGKGEVGAEGGPAGDLYVVTRVEPSKLYQRRGADLVVDVPVTYAEAALGATVEVPTPYGDRVSLKVPAGSHDGRQLRIRGHGAPKLGKGGGKGDLIARLRLTVPKKLTKKEREALEELQRVSREDPREALFG
;
A
#
# COMPACT_ATOMS: atom_id res chain seq x y z
N MET A 1 -17.52 -33.31 26.92
CA MET A 1 -16.86 -32.03 26.63
C MET A 1 -17.84 -31.19 25.82
N PRO A 2 -17.95 -29.87 26.08
CA PRO A 2 -18.83 -29.02 25.30
C PRO A 2 -18.33 -28.96 23.85
N THR A 3 -19.26 -29.02 22.89
CA THR A 3 -18.95 -28.90 21.46
C THR A 3 -18.71 -27.44 21.12
N LEU A 4 -18.07 -27.14 19.98
CA LEU A 4 -17.89 -25.74 19.51
C LEU A 4 -19.23 -25.02 19.33
N TYR A 5 -20.31 -25.76 19.02
CA TYR A 5 -21.64 -25.21 18.97
C TYR A 5 -22.17 -24.83 20.37
N ASP A 6 -21.89 -25.65 21.38
CA ASP A 6 -22.27 -25.36 22.76
C ASP A 6 -21.52 -24.15 23.31
N THR A 7 -20.24 -23.98 22.95
CA THR A 7 -19.42 -22.80 23.31
C THR A 7 -20.04 -21.50 22.78
N LEU A 8 -20.61 -21.52 21.59
CA LEU A 8 -21.32 -20.37 21.02
C LEU A 8 -22.80 -20.28 21.44
N GLY A 9 -23.33 -21.32 22.12
CA GLY A 9 -24.74 -21.40 22.54
C GLY A 9 -25.71 -21.52 21.36
N VAL A 10 -25.29 -22.18 20.27
CA VAL A 10 -26.10 -22.41 19.07
C VAL A 10 -26.31 -23.91 18.81
N LYS A 11 -27.36 -24.27 18.10
CA LYS A 11 -27.62 -25.67 17.76
C LYS A 11 -26.68 -26.19 16.68
N LYS A 12 -26.31 -27.47 16.72
CA LYS A 12 -25.59 -28.13 15.62
C LYS A 12 -26.37 -27.95 14.32
N GLY A 13 -25.69 -27.43 13.29
CA GLY A 13 -26.35 -27.11 12.01
C GLY A 13 -26.91 -25.69 11.89
N ALA A 14 -26.73 -24.82 12.89
CA ALA A 14 -27.15 -23.41 12.84
C ALA A 14 -26.63 -22.70 11.58
N PRO A 15 -27.40 -21.80 10.96
CA PRO A 15 -26.94 -21.02 9.79
C PRO A 15 -25.80 -20.07 10.16
N ALA A 16 -24.98 -19.68 9.17
CA ALA A 16 -23.80 -18.83 9.37
C ALA A 16 -24.14 -17.48 10.04
N ASP A 17 -25.31 -16.92 9.74
CA ASP A 17 -25.75 -15.66 10.35
C ASP A 17 -26.05 -15.78 11.85
N GLU A 18 -26.58 -16.92 12.27
CA GLU A 18 -26.87 -17.21 13.67
C GLU A 18 -25.55 -17.40 14.46
N ILE A 19 -24.61 -18.14 13.90
CA ILE A 19 -23.25 -18.32 14.45
C ILE A 19 -22.57 -16.95 14.62
N LYS A 20 -22.62 -16.10 13.60
CA LYS A 20 -22.05 -14.76 13.62
C LYS A 20 -22.71 -13.85 14.66
N LYS A 21 -24.03 -13.94 14.82
CA LYS A 21 -24.78 -13.17 15.81
C LYS A 21 -24.45 -13.61 17.24
N ALA A 22 -24.35 -14.91 17.48
CA ALA A 22 -23.96 -15.48 18.77
C ALA A 22 -22.52 -15.07 19.15
N TYR A 23 -21.57 -15.19 18.21
CA TYR A 23 -20.19 -14.74 18.40
C TYR A 23 -20.13 -13.27 18.80
N ARG A 24 -20.79 -12.37 18.07
CA ARG A 24 -20.76 -10.93 18.38
C ARG A 24 -21.29 -10.62 19.78
N LYS A 25 -22.31 -11.33 20.22
CA LYS A 25 -22.89 -11.16 21.56
C LYS A 25 -21.90 -11.59 22.65
N LEU A 26 -21.30 -12.77 22.49
CA LEU A 26 -20.35 -13.30 23.48
C LEU A 26 -19.02 -12.55 23.48
N ALA A 27 -18.51 -12.20 22.31
CA ALA A 27 -17.30 -11.38 22.16
C ALA A 27 -17.45 -9.99 22.81
N ALA A 28 -18.62 -9.36 22.68
CA ALA A 28 -18.91 -8.09 23.34
C ALA A 28 -19.09 -8.23 24.86
N GLN A 29 -19.51 -9.41 25.35
CA GLN A 29 -19.68 -9.70 26.77
C GLN A 29 -18.33 -9.98 27.45
N TYR A 30 -17.43 -10.74 26.82
CA TYR A 30 -16.16 -11.16 27.38
C TYR A 30 -14.95 -10.35 26.86
N HIS A 31 -15.21 -9.19 26.20
CA HIS A 31 -14.14 -8.34 25.68
C HIS A 31 -13.17 -7.88 26.77
N PRO A 32 -11.85 -7.96 26.56
CA PRO A 32 -10.86 -7.57 27.56
C PRO A 32 -11.00 -6.11 28.02
N ASP A 33 -11.40 -5.19 27.12
CA ASP A 33 -11.63 -3.78 27.48
C ASP A 33 -12.82 -3.59 28.43
N LYS A 34 -13.78 -4.52 28.46
CA LYS A 34 -14.94 -4.45 29.38
C LYS A 34 -14.72 -5.22 30.67
N ASN A 35 -13.76 -6.15 30.68
CA ASN A 35 -13.44 -7.00 31.81
C ASN A 35 -11.93 -6.95 32.08
N PRO A 36 -11.37 -5.79 32.40
CA PRO A 36 -9.93 -5.65 32.59
C PRO A 36 -9.48 -6.45 33.83
N GLY A 37 -8.53 -7.37 33.61
CA GLY A 37 -7.95 -8.18 34.69
C GLY A 37 -8.76 -9.42 35.10
N ASP A 38 -9.87 -9.75 34.45
CA ASP A 38 -10.63 -10.98 34.69
C ASP A 38 -10.10 -12.13 33.80
N ALA A 39 -9.26 -12.99 34.37
CA ALA A 39 -8.68 -14.14 33.70
C ALA A 39 -9.75 -15.12 33.18
N SER A 40 -10.91 -15.23 33.87
CA SER A 40 -11.99 -16.12 33.45
C SER A 40 -12.74 -15.59 32.22
N ALA A 41 -12.88 -14.27 32.11
CA ALA A 41 -13.44 -13.63 30.93
C ALA A 41 -12.51 -13.75 29.72
N GLU A 42 -11.20 -13.64 29.94
CA GLU A 42 -10.18 -13.82 28.89
C GLU A 42 -10.16 -15.25 28.35
N GLU A 43 -10.24 -16.26 29.24
CA GLU A 43 -10.30 -17.65 28.83
C GLU A 43 -11.55 -17.95 28.00
N LYS A 44 -12.71 -17.48 28.45
CA LYS A 44 -13.98 -17.59 27.69
C LYS A 44 -13.95 -16.86 26.36
N PHE A 45 -13.30 -15.69 26.29
CA PHE A 45 -13.15 -14.97 25.04
C PHE A 45 -12.35 -15.77 24.01
N LYS A 46 -11.23 -16.40 24.45
CA LYS A 46 -10.40 -17.27 23.60
C LYS A 46 -11.18 -18.50 23.12
N GLU A 47 -11.97 -19.13 23.99
CA GLU A 47 -12.83 -20.27 23.62
C GLU A 47 -13.89 -19.86 22.56
N VAL A 48 -14.56 -18.75 22.77
CA VAL A 48 -15.58 -18.21 21.85
C VAL A 48 -14.96 -17.83 20.48
N GLN A 49 -13.78 -17.26 20.48
CA GLN A 49 -13.06 -16.92 19.25
C GLN A 49 -12.66 -18.17 18.47
N ASN A 50 -12.06 -19.17 19.15
CA ASN A 50 -11.72 -20.45 18.53
C ASN A 50 -12.93 -21.17 17.94
N ALA A 51 -14.05 -21.16 18.65
CA ALA A 51 -15.29 -21.78 18.14
C ALA A 51 -15.80 -21.06 16.89
N TYR A 52 -15.72 -19.73 16.83
CA TYR A 52 -16.13 -18.95 15.67
C TYR A 52 -15.19 -19.17 14.48
N ASP A 53 -13.89 -19.21 14.68
CA ASP A 53 -12.89 -19.40 13.61
C ASP A 53 -13.05 -20.75 12.88
N VAL A 54 -13.51 -21.77 13.58
CA VAL A 54 -13.81 -23.08 12.98
C VAL A 54 -15.18 -23.11 12.33
N LEU A 55 -16.21 -22.55 12.98
CA LEU A 55 -17.60 -22.68 12.52
C LEU A 55 -18.02 -21.64 11.49
N SER A 56 -17.27 -20.54 11.34
CA SER A 56 -17.54 -19.50 10.33
C SER A 56 -17.07 -19.87 8.92
N ASP A 57 -16.07 -20.73 8.81
CA ASP A 57 -15.54 -21.22 7.54
C ASP A 57 -16.28 -22.51 7.12
N PRO A 58 -16.91 -22.56 5.93
CA PRO A 58 -17.66 -23.73 5.47
C PRO A 58 -16.85 -25.02 5.40
N ASP A 59 -15.56 -24.93 5.05
CA ASP A 59 -14.69 -26.09 4.86
C ASP A 59 -14.18 -26.61 6.21
N LYS A 60 -13.78 -25.73 7.12
CA LYS A 60 -13.40 -26.09 8.49
C LYS A 60 -14.60 -26.67 9.26
N ARG A 61 -15.77 -26.09 9.08
CA ARG A 61 -17.00 -26.57 9.68
C ARG A 61 -17.37 -27.99 9.21
N LYS A 62 -17.28 -28.25 7.89
CA LYS A 62 -17.50 -29.60 7.35
C LYS A 62 -16.51 -30.61 7.92
N GLN A 63 -15.24 -30.25 8.03
CA GLN A 63 -14.21 -31.09 8.64
C GLN A 63 -14.53 -31.39 10.10
N TYR A 64 -14.87 -30.36 10.89
CA TYR A 64 -15.27 -30.51 12.29
C TYR A 64 -16.51 -31.40 12.45
N ASP A 65 -17.53 -31.19 11.61
CA ASP A 65 -18.77 -32.00 11.62
C ASP A 65 -18.51 -33.44 11.23
N THR A 66 -17.54 -33.74 10.36
CA THR A 66 -17.18 -35.07 9.91
C THR A 66 -16.33 -35.81 10.98
N VAL A 67 -15.32 -35.16 11.55
CA VAL A 67 -14.44 -35.73 12.57
C VAL A 67 -15.12 -35.81 13.93
N GLY A 68 -15.92 -34.82 14.27
CA GLY A 68 -16.72 -34.83 15.53
C GLY A 68 -17.86 -35.84 15.55
N SER A 69 -18.20 -36.44 14.39
CA SER A 69 -19.25 -37.48 14.26
C SER A 69 -18.73 -38.92 14.31
N ALA A 70 -17.42 -39.13 14.14
CA ALA A 70 -16.78 -40.43 14.14
C ALA A 70 -16.20 -40.72 15.52
N ASP A 71 -16.91 -41.50 16.29
CA ASP A 71 -16.52 -42.19 17.52
C ASP A 71 -15.68 -41.40 18.55
N GLY A 72 -16.28 -41.18 19.71
CA GLY A 72 -15.78 -40.57 20.95
C GLY A 72 -14.43 -41.01 21.50
N ARG A 73 -13.41 -41.19 20.66
CA ARG A 73 -12.05 -41.62 21.06
C ARG A 73 -10.86 -40.82 20.47
N VAL A 74 -11.10 -39.79 19.69
CA VAL A 74 -10.05 -38.84 19.32
C VAL A 74 -10.42 -37.50 19.94
N GLY A 75 -9.99 -37.32 21.17
CA GLY A 75 -10.14 -36.06 21.90
C GLY A 75 -9.41 -34.95 21.17
N PHE A 76 -10.15 -34.13 20.48
CA PHE A 76 -9.69 -32.81 20.13
C PHE A 76 -9.72 -32.00 21.42
N ASP A 77 -8.59 -31.96 22.13
CA ASP A 77 -8.41 -31.13 23.30
C ASP A 77 -7.90 -29.76 22.87
N PRO A 78 -8.76 -28.73 22.91
CA PRO A 78 -8.34 -27.35 22.58
C PRO A 78 -7.26 -26.80 23.49
N ARG A 79 -7.01 -27.46 24.64
CA ARG A 79 -6.01 -27.05 25.64
C ARG A 79 -4.59 -27.49 25.29
N ASN A 80 -4.44 -28.44 24.37
CA ASN A 80 -3.13 -28.94 23.94
C ASN A 80 -2.58 -28.21 22.69
N PHE A 81 -3.26 -27.20 22.20
CA PHE A 81 -2.72 -26.26 21.25
C PHE A 81 -1.99 -25.16 22.01
N ASP A 82 -0.73 -25.43 22.31
CA ASP A 82 0.22 -24.44 22.84
C ASP A 82 0.47 -23.38 21.75
N PHE A 83 -0.28 -22.29 21.82
CA PHE A 83 0.02 -21.05 21.08
C PHE A 83 1.28 -20.45 21.74
N GLY A 84 2.43 -20.84 21.19
CA GLY A 84 3.79 -20.52 21.55
C GLY A 84 3.97 -19.20 22.29
N ARG A 85 4.44 -19.35 23.47
CA ARG A 85 5.04 -18.42 24.41
C ARG A 85 5.90 -17.35 23.71
N GLY A 86 5.37 -16.13 23.62
CA GLY A 86 6.16 -14.92 23.35
C GLY A 86 6.09 -14.36 21.94
N GLY A 87 5.23 -13.37 21.72
CA GLY A 87 5.21 -12.52 20.54
C GLY A 87 3.99 -11.60 20.55
N ASP A 88 4.25 -10.33 20.59
CA ASP A 88 3.30 -9.22 20.50
C ASP A 88 2.50 -9.29 19.18
N PHE A 89 1.23 -9.75 19.26
CA PHE A 89 0.36 -9.89 18.09
C PHE A 89 -0.42 -8.60 17.86
N THR A 90 0.01 -7.82 16.89
CA THR A 90 -0.81 -6.74 16.32
C THR A 90 -1.84 -7.30 15.33
N VAL A 91 -3.08 -6.81 15.42
CA VAL A 91 -4.33 -7.23 14.71
C VAL A 91 -4.26 -7.14 13.17
N GLY A 92 -3.09 -7.02 12.55
CA GLY A 92 -2.90 -6.84 11.11
C GLY A 92 -2.52 -8.09 10.30
N ASP A 93 -2.21 -9.23 10.93
CA ASP A 93 -1.53 -10.34 10.25
C ASP A 93 -2.37 -11.63 10.15
N LEU A 94 -3.66 -11.48 9.80
CA LEU A 94 -4.60 -12.62 9.71
C LEU A 94 -4.48 -13.43 8.40
N GLY A 95 -3.46 -13.13 7.54
CA GLY A 95 -3.26 -13.77 6.24
C GLY A 95 -2.42 -15.05 6.25
N ASP A 96 -1.61 -15.28 7.27
CA ASP A 96 -0.56 -16.31 7.24
C ASP A 96 -0.89 -17.61 8.00
N LEU A 97 -2.10 -17.72 8.55
CA LEU A 97 -2.54 -18.94 9.27
C LEU A 97 -2.87 -20.12 8.33
N GLY A 98 -3.02 -19.87 7.03
CA GLY A 98 -3.31 -20.91 6.03
C GLY A 98 -2.15 -21.88 5.79
N ASP A 99 -0.93 -21.38 5.82
CA ASP A 99 0.28 -22.17 5.53
C ASP A 99 0.72 -23.06 6.70
N LEU A 100 0.42 -22.65 7.93
CA LEU A 100 0.77 -23.45 9.12
C LEU A 100 -0.15 -24.66 9.28
N PHE A 101 -1.42 -24.56 8.83
CA PHE A 101 -2.39 -25.66 8.88
C PHE A 101 -2.22 -26.66 7.73
N GLY A 102 -1.78 -26.20 6.56
CA GLY A 102 -1.48 -27.06 5.39
C GLY A 102 -0.31 -28.02 5.63
N GLY A 103 0.66 -27.64 6.45
CA GLY A 103 1.83 -28.45 6.78
C GLY A 103 1.56 -29.58 7.79
N LEU A 104 0.57 -29.45 8.66
CA LEU A 104 0.31 -30.40 9.75
C LEU A 104 -0.69 -31.50 9.40
N PHE A 105 -1.65 -31.24 8.47
CA PHE A 105 -2.70 -32.20 8.12
C PHE A 105 -2.56 -32.84 6.73
N GLY A 106 -1.60 -32.40 5.89
CA GLY A 106 -1.35 -32.94 4.55
C GLY A 106 -0.35 -34.10 4.44
N GLY A 107 0.02 -34.73 5.51
CA GLY A 107 1.12 -35.68 5.50
C GLY A 107 0.79 -37.11 5.88
N ARG A 108 0.37 -37.95 4.93
CA ARG A 108 0.74 -39.38 4.90
C ARG A 108 0.40 -40.04 3.58
N ALA A 109 1.20 -39.76 2.54
CA ALA A 109 1.42 -40.77 1.47
C ALA A 109 2.62 -40.31 0.63
N GLY A 110 3.65 -41.10 0.57
CA GLY A 110 4.69 -40.96 -0.46
C GLY A 110 6.11 -40.80 0.08
N ARG A 111 6.73 -41.91 0.49
CA ARG A 111 8.19 -42.07 0.47
C ARG A 111 8.71 -41.74 -0.94
N GLY A 112 9.29 -40.57 -1.09
CA GLY A 112 10.09 -40.16 -2.22
C GLY A 112 11.19 -39.26 -1.69
N ALA A 113 12.41 -39.77 -1.60
CA ALA A 113 13.61 -39.00 -1.33
C ALA A 113 13.93 -38.10 -2.53
N GLY A 114 13.09 -37.06 -2.74
CA GLY A 114 13.36 -35.95 -3.64
C GLY A 114 13.89 -34.80 -2.82
N GLY A 115 15.13 -34.35 -3.11
CA GLY A 115 15.72 -33.17 -2.48
C GLY A 115 14.74 -32.01 -2.45
N ARG A 116 14.57 -31.35 -1.31
CA ARG A 116 13.79 -30.11 -1.15
C ARG A 116 14.35 -29.09 -2.13
N ARG A 117 13.72 -28.97 -3.33
CA ARG A 117 13.94 -27.79 -4.14
C ARG A 117 13.47 -26.62 -3.30
N GLN A 118 14.34 -25.66 -3.05
CA GLN A 118 13.94 -24.40 -2.43
C GLN A 118 12.75 -23.84 -3.23
N PRO A 119 11.70 -23.34 -2.56
CA PRO A 119 10.60 -22.73 -3.28
C PRO A 119 11.15 -21.57 -4.13
N PRO A 120 10.66 -21.38 -5.36
CA PRO A 120 11.13 -20.33 -6.24
C PRO A 120 10.94 -18.98 -5.59
N GLU A 121 12.03 -18.25 -5.34
CA GLU A 121 12.01 -16.94 -4.72
C GLU A 121 11.48 -15.87 -5.69
N PRO A 122 10.55 -15.01 -5.27
CA PRO A 122 10.09 -13.91 -6.11
C PRO A 122 11.21 -12.90 -6.38
N GLY A 123 11.17 -12.26 -7.53
CA GLY A 123 12.09 -11.19 -7.87
C GLY A 123 11.83 -9.93 -7.04
N ASN A 124 12.84 -9.07 -6.93
CA ASN A 124 12.74 -7.79 -6.21
C ASN A 124 11.81 -6.82 -6.95
N ASP A 125 11.11 -6.03 -6.16
CA ASP A 125 10.37 -4.88 -6.66
C ASP A 125 11.33 -3.75 -7.05
N ILE A 126 10.97 -2.99 -8.08
CA ILE A 126 11.73 -1.83 -8.54
C ILE A 126 10.90 -0.58 -8.28
N GLU A 127 11.53 0.46 -7.77
CA GLU A 127 10.90 1.77 -7.61
C GLU A 127 11.59 2.81 -8.49
N VAL A 128 10.82 3.60 -9.25
CA VAL A 128 11.32 4.63 -10.16
C VAL A 128 10.50 5.90 -9.99
N ASP A 129 11.20 7.03 -9.78
CA ASP A 129 10.60 8.35 -9.72
C ASP A 129 10.31 8.90 -11.12
N VAL A 130 9.12 9.49 -11.29
CA VAL A 130 8.74 10.22 -12.50
C VAL A 130 8.38 11.65 -12.14
N ARG A 131 9.10 12.60 -12.70
CA ARG A 131 8.83 14.03 -12.53
C ARG A 131 7.71 14.47 -13.47
N LEU A 132 6.76 15.22 -12.92
CA LEU A 132 5.59 15.72 -13.62
C LEU A 132 5.46 17.22 -13.36
N SER A 133 5.04 17.97 -14.38
CA SER A 133 4.58 19.32 -14.15
C SER A 133 3.28 19.31 -13.33
N PHE A 134 2.96 20.43 -12.69
CA PHE A 134 1.71 20.56 -11.95
C PHE A 134 0.49 20.33 -12.88
N GLU A 135 0.52 20.89 -14.06
CA GLU A 135 -0.53 20.79 -15.07
C GLU A 135 -0.72 19.35 -15.57
N ASP A 136 0.39 18.64 -15.83
CA ASP A 136 0.35 17.23 -16.23
C ASP A 136 -0.23 16.35 -15.13
N SER A 137 0.05 16.66 -13.88
CA SER A 137 -0.53 15.93 -12.74
C SER A 137 -2.06 16.07 -12.65
N LEU A 138 -2.59 17.21 -13.11
CA LEU A 138 -4.04 17.46 -13.16
C LEU A 138 -4.72 16.80 -14.37
N ARG A 139 -4.06 16.84 -15.54
CA ARG A 139 -4.62 16.30 -16.80
C ARG A 139 -4.45 14.79 -16.91
N GLY A 140 -3.40 14.25 -16.26
CA GLY A 140 -2.91 12.90 -16.50
C GLY A 140 -2.20 12.79 -17.84
N LEU A 141 -1.33 11.82 -17.95
CA LEU A 141 -0.58 11.58 -19.19
C LEU A 141 -0.18 10.12 -19.31
N GLU A 142 0.18 9.73 -20.51
CA GLU A 142 0.81 8.46 -20.81
C GLU A 142 2.27 8.70 -21.21
N THR A 143 3.19 8.09 -20.49
CA THR A 143 4.63 8.28 -20.71
C THR A 143 5.38 6.96 -20.78
N LYS A 144 6.53 6.95 -21.47
CA LYS A 144 7.41 5.78 -21.59
C LYS A 144 8.60 5.99 -20.66
N ILE A 145 8.71 5.13 -19.66
CA ILE A 145 9.77 5.20 -18.65
C ILE A 145 10.81 4.14 -18.97
N PRO A 146 12.10 4.52 -19.16
CA PRO A 146 13.19 3.57 -19.25
C PRO A 146 13.51 3.06 -17.85
N VAL A 147 13.50 1.75 -17.66
CA VAL A 147 13.80 1.09 -16.39
C VAL A 147 14.85 0.02 -16.63
N GLU A 148 15.92 0.04 -15.86
CA GLU A 148 16.87 -1.05 -15.82
C GLU A 148 16.30 -2.20 -15.02
N VAL A 149 16.15 -3.35 -15.65
CA VAL A 149 15.63 -4.55 -15.01
C VAL A 149 16.60 -5.72 -15.23
N THR A 150 16.79 -6.51 -14.19
CA THR A 150 17.49 -7.78 -14.28
C THR A 150 16.54 -8.80 -14.88
N THR A 151 16.97 -9.43 -16.00
CA THR A 151 16.17 -10.45 -16.70
C THR A 151 16.98 -11.72 -16.87
N ALA A 152 16.31 -12.84 -17.18
CA ALA A 152 17.01 -14.04 -17.58
C ALA A 152 17.88 -13.77 -18.82
N CYS A 153 19.09 -14.27 -18.82
CA CYS A 153 20.01 -14.14 -19.94
C CYS A 153 19.41 -14.79 -21.19
N ARG A 154 19.41 -14.08 -22.32
CA ARG A 154 18.80 -14.57 -23.56
C ARG A 154 19.55 -15.73 -24.20
N GLU A 155 20.86 -15.83 -23.99
CA GLU A 155 21.66 -16.89 -24.59
C GLU A 155 21.47 -18.22 -23.87
N CYS A 156 21.52 -18.22 -22.54
CA CYS A 156 21.39 -19.44 -21.76
C CYS A 156 19.99 -19.69 -21.21
N GLY A 157 19.02 -18.79 -21.44
CA GLY A 157 17.67 -18.94 -20.94
C GLY A 157 17.54 -18.88 -19.41
N GLY A 158 18.58 -18.37 -18.72
CA GLY A 158 18.60 -18.28 -17.25
C GLY A 158 19.42 -19.40 -16.57
N THR A 159 19.90 -20.41 -17.29
CA THR A 159 20.66 -21.53 -16.71
C THR A 159 22.07 -21.13 -16.24
N GLY A 160 22.63 -20.08 -16.79
CA GLY A 160 24.02 -19.67 -16.57
C GLY A 160 25.05 -20.52 -17.34
N ALA A 161 24.66 -21.66 -17.92
CA ALA A 161 25.53 -22.52 -18.68
C ALA A 161 25.58 -22.11 -20.17
N GLU A 162 26.63 -22.46 -20.86
CA GLU A 162 26.77 -22.24 -22.29
C GLU A 162 25.63 -22.93 -23.07
N PRO A 163 25.06 -22.31 -24.13
CA PRO A 163 24.02 -22.91 -24.94
C PRO A 163 24.40 -24.32 -25.42
N GLY A 164 23.49 -25.28 -25.19
CA GLY A 164 23.75 -26.70 -25.48
C GLY A 164 24.38 -27.47 -24.31
N THR A 165 24.73 -26.82 -23.23
CA THR A 165 25.17 -27.46 -21.97
C THR A 165 24.17 -27.18 -20.84
N ALA A 166 24.17 -28.06 -19.83
CA ALA A 166 23.32 -27.89 -18.65
C ALA A 166 24.18 -27.88 -17.39
N PRO A 167 23.73 -27.19 -16.32
CA PRO A 167 24.33 -27.31 -14.99
C PRO A 167 24.30 -28.79 -14.53
N VAL A 168 25.42 -29.29 -14.05
CA VAL A 168 25.55 -30.68 -13.56
C VAL A 168 25.37 -30.71 -12.05
N ILE A 169 24.83 -31.82 -11.53
CA ILE A 169 24.68 -32.00 -10.07
C ILE A 169 26.07 -31.99 -9.44
N CYS A 170 26.22 -31.22 -8.37
CA CYS A 170 27.51 -31.12 -7.67
C CYS A 170 27.97 -32.49 -7.13
N PRO A 171 29.15 -32.98 -7.55
CA PRO A 171 29.60 -34.28 -7.12
C PRO A 171 29.99 -34.36 -5.62
N VAL A 172 30.20 -33.24 -4.95
CA VAL A 172 30.57 -33.19 -3.55
C VAL A 172 29.35 -33.31 -2.64
N CYS A 173 28.29 -32.55 -2.89
CA CYS A 173 27.07 -32.54 -2.07
C CYS A 173 25.91 -33.33 -2.70
N HIS A 174 26.09 -33.89 -3.89
CA HIS A 174 25.06 -34.63 -4.60
C HIS A 174 23.72 -33.90 -4.73
N GLY A 175 23.78 -32.57 -5.00
CA GLY A 175 22.62 -31.71 -5.17
C GLY A 175 22.08 -31.11 -3.88
N ARG A 176 22.61 -31.44 -2.71
CA ARG A 176 22.11 -30.96 -1.42
C ARG A 176 22.45 -29.48 -1.13
N GLY A 177 23.46 -28.94 -1.78
CA GLY A 177 23.95 -27.58 -1.51
C GLY A 177 24.78 -27.45 -0.24
N VAL A 178 24.66 -28.38 0.70
CA VAL A 178 25.35 -28.39 1.99
C VAL A 178 26.11 -29.67 2.19
N VAL A 179 27.21 -29.62 2.93
CA VAL A 179 27.95 -30.77 3.45
C VAL A 179 27.80 -30.76 4.97
N SER A 180 27.53 -31.94 5.53
CA SER A 180 27.40 -32.10 6.98
C SER A 180 28.67 -32.77 7.50
N GLU A 181 29.43 -32.07 8.34
CA GLU A 181 30.47 -32.68 9.15
C GLU A 181 29.90 -33.10 10.50
N SER A 182 29.94 -34.40 10.75
CA SER A 182 29.49 -34.96 12.03
C SER A 182 30.65 -34.93 13.04
N GLN A 183 30.56 -34.05 14.02
CA GLN A 183 31.48 -34.02 15.16
C GLN A 183 30.74 -34.55 16.41
N GLY A 184 30.59 -35.85 16.50
CA GLY A 184 29.96 -36.51 17.64
C GLY A 184 28.44 -36.28 17.73
N LEU A 185 27.97 -35.65 18.80
CA LEU A 185 26.53 -35.40 19.05
C LEU A 185 25.95 -34.25 18.28
N PHE A 186 26.75 -33.45 17.56
CA PHE A 186 26.30 -32.29 16.79
C PHE A 186 26.71 -32.42 15.30
N ALA A 187 25.76 -32.30 14.41
CA ALA A 187 26.01 -32.19 12.96
C ALA A 187 25.91 -30.73 12.55
N LEU A 188 27.04 -30.11 12.20
CA LEU A 188 27.10 -28.78 11.61
C LEU A 188 26.94 -28.92 10.08
N SER A 189 25.97 -28.24 9.52
CA SER A 189 25.76 -28.17 8.08
C SER A 189 26.37 -26.90 7.53
N GLU A 190 27.38 -27.02 6.67
CA GLU A 190 28.04 -25.89 6.01
C GLU A 190 27.69 -25.85 4.52
N PRO A 191 27.64 -24.66 3.88
CA PRO A 191 27.48 -24.55 2.45
C PRO A 191 28.60 -25.34 1.72
N CYS A 192 28.23 -26.15 0.73
CA CYS A 192 29.19 -26.95 -0.01
C CYS A 192 30.28 -26.05 -0.64
N PRO A 193 31.56 -26.30 -0.40
CA PRO A 193 32.65 -25.43 -0.86
C PRO A 193 32.75 -25.38 -2.41
N ARG A 194 32.29 -26.44 -3.11
CA ARG A 194 32.33 -26.49 -4.57
C ARG A 194 31.17 -25.75 -5.24
N CYS A 195 29.94 -25.94 -4.79
CA CYS A 195 28.77 -25.30 -5.41
C CYS A 195 28.27 -24.07 -4.63
N ARG A 196 28.85 -23.76 -3.47
CA ARG A 196 28.51 -22.61 -2.62
C ARG A 196 27.01 -22.51 -2.29
N GLY A 197 26.38 -23.65 -2.09
CA GLY A 197 24.96 -23.71 -1.75
C GLY A 197 24.03 -24.04 -2.92
N ASN A 198 24.46 -23.87 -4.18
CA ASN A 198 23.58 -24.01 -5.35
C ASN A 198 23.18 -25.46 -5.69
N GLY A 199 23.83 -26.47 -5.13
CA GLY A 199 23.58 -27.87 -5.44
C GLY A 199 24.07 -28.32 -6.83
N THR A 200 24.30 -27.38 -7.76
CA THR A 200 24.76 -27.62 -9.12
C THR A 200 26.05 -26.86 -9.42
N VAL A 201 26.80 -27.32 -10.39
CA VAL A 201 28.04 -26.69 -10.86
C VAL A 201 27.93 -26.47 -12.38
N ILE A 202 28.31 -25.27 -12.80
CA ILE A 202 28.38 -24.91 -14.22
C ILE A 202 29.83 -25.14 -14.69
N GLU A 203 30.06 -26.16 -15.51
CA GLU A 203 31.39 -26.44 -16.04
C GLU A 203 31.80 -25.46 -17.14
N LYS A 204 30.84 -25.11 -18.01
CA LYS A 204 31.02 -24.11 -19.05
C LYS A 204 30.08 -22.94 -18.85
N PRO A 205 30.58 -21.81 -18.30
CA PRO A 205 29.73 -20.63 -18.06
C PRO A 205 29.34 -19.96 -19.38
N CYS A 206 28.11 -19.48 -19.46
CA CYS A 206 27.63 -18.70 -20.60
C CYS A 206 28.48 -17.45 -20.79
N HIS A 207 28.95 -17.20 -22.03
CA HIS A 207 29.81 -16.07 -22.37
C HIS A 207 29.22 -14.71 -22.05
N LYS A 208 27.89 -14.58 -22.10
CA LYS A 208 27.21 -13.31 -21.91
C LYS A 208 26.96 -12.97 -20.45
N CYS A 209 26.53 -13.91 -19.65
CA CYS A 209 26.20 -13.69 -18.25
C CYS A 209 27.27 -14.21 -17.27
N HIS A 210 28.34 -14.82 -17.78
CA HIS A 210 29.46 -15.34 -16.99
C HIS A 210 29.01 -16.26 -15.84
N GLY A 211 28.01 -17.11 -16.10
CA GLY A 211 27.51 -18.08 -15.12
C GLY A 211 26.35 -17.58 -14.26
N THR A 212 26.01 -16.28 -14.28
CA THR A 212 24.94 -15.71 -13.42
C THR A 212 23.54 -16.07 -13.88
N GLY A 213 23.35 -16.49 -15.12
CA GLY A 213 22.02 -16.70 -15.72
C GLY A 213 21.19 -15.45 -15.94
N ARG A 214 21.70 -14.27 -15.57
CA ARG A 214 20.96 -13.00 -15.56
C ARG A 214 21.68 -11.93 -16.35
N GLU A 215 20.93 -11.01 -16.98
CA GLU A 215 21.46 -9.84 -17.65
C GLU A 215 20.68 -8.57 -17.27
N ARG A 216 21.36 -7.45 -17.11
CA ARG A 216 20.72 -6.15 -16.95
C ARG A 216 20.29 -5.63 -18.30
N ARG A 217 19.07 -5.12 -18.40
CA ARG A 217 18.51 -4.59 -19.64
C ARG A 217 17.66 -3.37 -19.36
N LEU A 218 17.83 -2.38 -20.23
CA LEU A 218 16.94 -1.22 -20.26
C LEU A 218 15.64 -1.61 -20.98
N LYS A 219 14.54 -1.68 -20.25
CA LYS A 219 13.19 -1.87 -20.80
C LYS A 219 12.42 -0.56 -20.72
N ARG A 220 11.63 -0.25 -21.74
CA ARG A 220 10.74 0.91 -21.75
C ARG A 220 9.33 0.44 -21.44
N TYR A 221 8.77 0.93 -20.33
CA TYR A 221 7.40 0.63 -19.94
C TYR A 221 6.52 1.85 -20.21
N THR A 222 5.39 1.63 -20.89
CA THR A 222 4.35 2.65 -21.05
C THR A 222 3.52 2.68 -19.79
N VAL A 223 3.48 3.84 -19.13
CA VAL A 223 2.78 4.05 -17.86
C VAL A 223 1.70 5.10 -18.06
N LYS A 224 0.46 4.73 -17.75
CA LYS A 224 -0.67 5.65 -17.75
C LYS A 224 -0.82 6.25 -16.36
N ILE A 225 -0.54 7.53 -16.26
CA ILE A 225 -0.66 8.31 -15.03
C ILE A 225 -2.07 8.94 -15.03
N PRO A 226 -2.93 8.58 -14.07
CA PRO A 226 -4.30 9.10 -14.03
C PRO A 226 -4.32 10.59 -13.68
N ALA A 227 -5.36 11.29 -14.17
CA ALA A 227 -5.58 12.69 -13.85
C ALA A 227 -5.80 12.88 -12.34
N GLY A 228 -5.21 13.93 -11.78
CA GLY A 228 -5.37 14.27 -10.37
C GLY A 228 -4.39 13.57 -9.42
N VAL A 229 -3.34 12.93 -9.92
CA VAL A 229 -2.27 12.35 -9.08
C VAL A 229 -1.66 13.41 -8.16
N LYS A 230 -1.25 12.96 -6.97
CA LYS A 230 -0.54 13.80 -6.00
C LYS A 230 0.95 13.48 -6.03
N ASP A 231 1.74 14.37 -5.47
CA ASP A 231 3.12 14.07 -5.19
C ASP A 231 3.21 12.81 -4.30
N GLY A 232 4.19 11.93 -4.59
CA GLY A 232 4.37 10.66 -3.89
C GLY A 232 3.34 9.56 -4.21
N THR A 233 2.45 9.75 -5.20
CA THR A 233 1.51 8.68 -5.60
C THR A 233 2.27 7.52 -6.22
N ARG A 234 2.06 6.29 -5.71
CA ARG A 234 2.67 5.05 -6.21
C ARG A 234 1.73 4.34 -7.17
N ILE A 235 2.20 4.09 -8.39
CA ILE A 235 1.48 3.35 -9.44
C ILE A 235 2.16 2.01 -9.63
N ARG A 236 1.45 0.92 -9.32
CA ARG A 236 1.97 -0.45 -9.42
C ARG A 236 1.78 -1.02 -10.82
N LEU A 237 2.84 -1.53 -11.38
CA LEU A 237 2.85 -2.31 -12.63
C LEU A 237 3.23 -3.75 -12.30
N LYS A 238 2.23 -4.61 -12.19
CA LYS A 238 2.40 -6.01 -11.76
C LYS A 238 3.34 -6.79 -12.67
N GLY A 239 4.31 -7.51 -12.07
CA GLY A 239 5.25 -8.39 -12.78
C GLY A 239 6.24 -7.65 -13.70
N LYS A 240 6.53 -6.36 -13.43
CA LYS A 240 7.48 -5.55 -14.22
C LYS A 240 8.77 -5.23 -13.45
N GLY A 241 8.95 -5.83 -12.28
CA GLY A 241 10.17 -5.78 -11.48
C GLY A 241 11.26 -6.71 -11.98
N GLU A 242 12.17 -7.10 -11.10
CA GLU A 242 13.25 -8.06 -11.39
C GLU A 242 12.71 -9.49 -11.53
N VAL A 243 13.43 -10.31 -12.26
CA VAL A 243 13.11 -11.76 -12.41
C VAL A 243 13.48 -12.49 -11.12
N GLY A 244 12.58 -13.32 -10.63
CA GLY A 244 12.81 -14.19 -9.50
C GLY A 244 13.92 -15.21 -9.70
N ALA A 245 14.43 -15.77 -8.60
CA ALA A 245 15.38 -16.86 -8.64
C ALA A 245 14.68 -18.18 -8.99
N GLU A 246 15.40 -19.08 -9.64
CA GLU A 246 14.98 -20.48 -9.93
C GLU A 246 13.58 -20.62 -10.56
N GLY A 247 13.19 -19.66 -11.43
CA GLY A 247 11.87 -19.65 -12.06
C GLY A 247 10.77 -19.01 -11.21
N GLY A 248 11.12 -18.32 -10.13
CA GLY A 248 10.20 -17.55 -9.31
C GLY A 248 9.52 -16.43 -10.09
N PRO A 249 8.35 -15.97 -9.62
CA PRO A 249 7.63 -14.88 -10.27
C PRO A 249 8.47 -13.59 -10.25
N ALA A 250 8.29 -12.75 -11.28
CA ALA A 250 8.90 -11.43 -11.28
C ALA A 250 8.26 -10.52 -10.23
N GLY A 251 9.07 -9.66 -9.61
CA GLY A 251 8.61 -8.58 -8.76
C GLY A 251 7.79 -7.53 -9.52
N ASP A 252 7.38 -6.48 -8.84
CA ASP A 252 6.57 -5.41 -9.39
C ASP A 252 7.42 -4.15 -9.65
N LEU A 253 6.93 -3.30 -10.55
CA LEU A 253 7.50 -1.97 -10.75
C LEU A 253 6.55 -0.93 -10.14
N TYR A 254 7.07 -0.15 -9.21
CA TYR A 254 6.38 0.99 -8.62
C TYR A 254 6.90 2.28 -9.23
N VAL A 255 5.98 3.02 -9.84
CA VAL A 255 6.27 4.35 -10.37
C VAL A 255 5.76 5.37 -9.38
N VAL A 256 6.68 6.14 -8.81
CA VAL A 256 6.38 7.20 -7.85
C VAL A 256 6.36 8.53 -8.56
N THR A 257 5.23 9.23 -8.48
CA THR A 257 5.10 10.55 -9.10
C THR A 257 5.74 11.63 -8.23
N ARG A 258 6.61 12.45 -8.82
CA ARG A 258 7.18 13.67 -8.22
C ARG A 258 6.59 14.87 -8.94
N VAL A 259 5.64 15.53 -8.30
CA VAL A 259 4.92 16.65 -8.90
C VAL A 259 5.61 17.96 -8.53
N GLU A 260 6.01 18.73 -9.55
CA GLU A 260 6.60 20.05 -9.34
C GLU A 260 5.54 21.02 -8.78
N PRO A 261 5.91 21.86 -7.80
CA PRO A 261 5.00 22.85 -7.25
C PRO A 261 4.64 23.89 -8.29
N SER A 262 3.36 24.27 -8.36
CA SER A 262 2.94 25.40 -9.20
C SER A 262 3.34 26.73 -8.56
N LYS A 263 3.69 27.71 -9.41
CA LYS A 263 3.95 29.09 -8.97
C LYS A 263 2.68 29.84 -8.56
N LEU A 264 1.54 29.44 -9.13
CA LEU A 264 0.26 30.13 -8.97
C LEU A 264 -0.67 29.39 -8.01
N TYR A 265 -0.66 28.06 -8.05
CA TYR A 265 -1.67 27.25 -7.35
C TYR A 265 -1.06 26.47 -6.18
N GLN A 266 -1.71 26.52 -5.01
CA GLN A 266 -1.42 25.65 -3.89
C GLN A 266 -2.47 24.55 -3.84
N ARG A 267 -2.04 23.29 -3.77
CA ARG A 267 -2.96 22.15 -3.73
C ARG A 267 -3.37 21.80 -2.30
N ARG A 268 -4.68 21.71 -2.04
CA ARG A 268 -5.26 21.23 -0.76
C ARG A 268 -6.19 20.05 -1.06
N GLY A 269 -5.65 18.85 -1.07
CA GLY A 269 -6.43 17.66 -1.44
C GLY A 269 -6.85 17.67 -2.92
N ALA A 270 -8.14 17.81 -3.19
CA ALA A 270 -8.71 18.02 -4.52
C ALA A 270 -8.92 19.50 -4.84
N ASP A 271 -8.92 20.37 -3.84
CA ASP A 271 -9.09 21.80 -4.05
C ASP A 271 -7.75 22.48 -4.36
N LEU A 272 -7.83 23.56 -5.11
CA LEU A 272 -6.69 24.40 -5.48
C LEU A 272 -6.90 25.79 -4.92
N VAL A 273 -5.88 26.40 -4.36
CA VAL A 273 -5.91 27.77 -3.86
C VAL A 273 -5.06 28.66 -4.74
N VAL A 274 -5.59 29.78 -5.15
CA VAL A 274 -4.89 30.82 -5.92
C VAL A 274 -5.02 32.16 -5.22
N ASP A 275 -3.91 32.89 -5.11
CA ASP A 275 -3.93 34.26 -4.61
C ASP A 275 -4.33 35.21 -5.72
N VAL A 276 -5.42 35.95 -5.49
CA VAL A 276 -5.97 36.92 -6.46
C VAL A 276 -5.70 38.30 -5.95
N PRO A 277 -4.78 39.08 -6.55
CA PRO A 277 -4.54 40.44 -6.16
C PRO A 277 -5.76 41.30 -6.53
N VAL A 278 -6.21 42.10 -5.58
CA VAL A 278 -7.29 43.07 -5.74
C VAL A 278 -6.88 44.41 -5.16
N THR A 279 -7.34 45.48 -5.75
CA THR A 279 -7.15 46.83 -5.23
C THR A 279 -8.11 47.14 -4.05
N TYR A 280 -7.78 48.13 -3.25
CA TYR A 280 -8.68 48.56 -2.19
C TYR A 280 -10.07 48.96 -2.70
N ALA A 281 -10.13 49.70 -3.83
CA ALA A 281 -11.39 50.07 -4.45
C ALA A 281 -12.24 48.89 -4.88
N GLU A 282 -11.64 47.88 -5.52
CA GLU A 282 -12.34 46.65 -5.93
C GLU A 282 -12.83 45.85 -4.72
N ALA A 283 -12.08 45.82 -3.61
CA ALA A 283 -12.49 45.13 -2.40
C ALA A 283 -13.59 45.86 -1.66
N ALA A 284 -13.54 47.20 -1.62
CA ALA A 284 -14.51 48.04 -0.89
C ALA A 284 -15.84 48.16 -1.65
N LEU A 285 -15.80 48.40 -2.98
CA LEU A 285 -17.00 48.66 -3.81
C LEU A 285 -17.56 47.34 -4.40
N GLY A 286 -16.76 46.30 -4.42
CA GLY A 286 -17.05 45.11 -5.18
C GLY A 286 -16.62 45.22 -6.65
N ALA A 287 -16.22 44.13 -7.22
CA ALA A 287 -15.75 44.07 -8.60
C ALA A 287 -15.99 42.70 -9.22
N THR A 288 -15.87 42.60 -10.55
CA THR A 288 -15.76 41.32 -11.23
C THR A 288 -14.34 41.21 -11.77
N VAL A 289 -13.59 40.21 -11.28
CA VAL A 289 -12.19 39.97 -11.67
C VAL A 289 -12.07 38.67 -12.42
N GLU A 290 -11.15 38.59 -13.38
CA GLU A 290 -10.83 37.34 -14.08
C GLU A 290 -9.78 36.55 -13.30
N VAL A 291 -10.06 35.28 -13.06
CA VAL A 291 -9.15 34.34 -12.37
C VAL A 291 -8.73 33.26 -13.36
N PRO A 292 -7.43 33.03 -13.55
CA PRO A 292 -6.96 31.93 -14.39
C PRO A 292 -7.26 30.58 -13.72
N THR A 293 -7.65 29.61 -14.54
CA THR A 293 -7.80 28.22 -14.09
C THR A 293 -6.56 27.41 -14.46
N PRO A 294 -6.28 26.30 -13.76
CA PRO A 294 -5.13 25.45 -14.07
C PRO A 294 -5.27 24.72 -15.41
N TYR A 295 -6.41 24.85 -16.06
CA TYR A 295 -6.68 24.23 -17.38
C TYR A 295 -6.44 25.20 -18.56
N GLY A 296 -6.08 26.44 -18.28
CA GLY A 296 -5.82 27.47 -19.29
C GLY A 296 -6.98 28.41 -19.55
N ASP A 297 -8.15 28.15 -18.99
CA ASP A 297 -9.32 29.01 -19.12
C ASP A 297 -9.28 30.14 -18.08
N ARG A 298 -10.11 31.19 -18.28
CA ARG A 298 -10.35 32.25 -17.30
C ARG A 298 -11.80 32.21 -16.85
N VAL A 299 -12.01 32.43 -15.58
CA VAL A 299 -13.35 32.46 -14.98
C VAL A 299 -13.58 33.81 -14.32
N SER A 300 -14.72 34.42 -14.58
CA SER A 300 -15.14 35.66 -13.95
C SER A 300 -15.57 35.38 -12.51
N LEU A 301 -14.92 36.03 -11.56
CA LEU A 301 -15.19 35.95 -10.12
C LEU A 301 -15.78 37.27 -9.63
N LYS A 302 -16.97 37.21 -9.05
CA LYS A 302 -17.60 38.37 -8.40
C LYS A 302 -17.04 38.53 -7.00
N VAL A 303 -16.31 39.61 -6.76
CA VAL A 303 -15.83 40.04 -5.44
C VAL A 303 -16.94 40.86 -4.78
N PRO A 304 -17.51 40.42 -3.65
CA PRO A 304 -18.53 41.20 -2.94
C PRO A 304 -17.95 42.50 -2.33
N ALA A 305 -18.74 43.53 -2.29
CA ALA A 305 -18.36 44.76 -1.58
C ALA A 305 -18.03 44.47 -0.12
N GLY A 306 -17.08 45.22 0.44
CA GLY A 306 -16.60 45.03 1.82
C GLY A 306 -15.79 43.75 2.01
N SER A 307 -15.10 43.28 0.98
CA SER A 307 -14.22 42.11 1.09
C SER A 307 -12.90 42.46 1.78
N HIS A 308 -12.55 41.71 2.82
CA HIS A 308 -11.29 41.90 3.56
C HIS A 308 -10.15 41.08 2.91
N ASP A 309 -8.90 41.39 3.26
CA ASP A 309 -7.73 40.60 2.87
C ASP A 309 -7.84 39.17 3.39
N GLY A 310 -7.41 38.20 2.54
CA GLY A 310 -7.47 36.78 2.88
C GLY A 310 -8.86 36.13 2.73
N ARG A 311 -9.93 36.91 2.35
CA ARG A 311 -11.25 36.32 2.08
C ARG A 311 -11.16 35.29 0.98
N GLN A 312 -11.78 34.11 1.20
CA GLN A 312 -11.77 33.01 0.26
C GLN A 312 -13.11 32.91 -0.49
N LEU A 313 -13.04 32.93 -1.81
CA LEU A 313 -14.18 32.78 -2.70
C LEU A 313 -14.05 31.48 -3.47
N ARG A 314 -15.11 30.68 -3.54
CA ARG A 314 -15.08 29.34 -4.11
C ARG A 314 -15.64 29.35 -5.54
N ILE A 315 -14.84 28.83 -6.47
CA ILE A 315 -15.20 28.57 -7.86
C ILE A 315 -15.37 27.07 -8.02
N ARG A 316 -16.61 26.60 -8.10
CA ARG A 316 -16.93 25.16 -8.06
C ARG A 316 -16.43 24.44 -9.31
N GLY A 317 -15.91 23.22 -9.13
CA GLY A 317 -15.53 22.32 -10.22
C GLY A 317 -14.27 22.70 -11.00
N HIS A 318 -13.51 23.72 -10.57
CA HIS A 318 -12.26 24.15 -11.22
C HIS A 318 -10.98 23.72 -10.46
N GLY A 319 -11.12 22.84 -9.48
CA GLY A 319 -10.00 22.22 -8.76
C GLY A 319 -9.39 21.01 -9.47
N ALA A 320 -8.59 20.23 -8.74
CA ALA A 320 -7.99 19.02 -9.24
C ALA A 320 -9.00 17.86 -9.36
N PRO A 321 -8.84 16.97 -10.34
CA PRO A 321 -9.62 15.75 -10.43
C PRO A 321 -9.47 14.89 -9.19
N LYS A 322 -10.56 14.26 -8.77
CA LYS A 322 -10.57 13.31 -7.65
C LYS A 322 -10.17 11.93 -8.17
N LEU A 323 -9.19 11.31 -7.52
CA LEU A 323 -8.82 9.91 -7.80
C LEU A 323 -9.89 8.97 -7.22
N GLY A 324 -10.35 7.98 -8.01
CA GLY A 324 -11.27 6.94 -7.56
C GLY A 324 -12.60 6.88 -8.30
N LYS A 325 -13.47 5.94 -7.88
CA LYS A 325 -14.73 5.58 -8.59
C LYS A 325 -15.82 6.66 -8.57
N GLY A 326 -15.64 7.79 -7.90
CA GLY A 326 -16.66 8.83 -7.80
C GLY A 326 -16.52 9.97 -8.84
N GLY A 327 -15.38 10.07 -9.52
CA GLY A 327 -15.11 11.14 -10.48
C GLY A 327 -15.27 12.56 -9.90
N GLY A 328 -15.32 13.54 -10.80
CA GLY A 328 -15.50 14.95 -10.46
C GLY A 328 -14.20 15.67 -10.13
N LYS A 329 -14.29 16.99 -10.07
CA LYS A 329 -13.19 17.88 -9.71
C LYS A 329 -13.44 18.47 -8.33
N GLY A 330 -12.39 18.90 -7.67
CA GLY A 330 -12.47 19.79 -6.51
C GLY A 330 -12.82 21.22 -6.94
N ASP A 331 -12.66 22.15 -6.03
CA ASP A 331 -12.97 23.56 -6.26
C ASP A 331 -11.69 24.39 -6.37
N LEU A 332 -11.77 25.52 -7.07
CA LEU A 332 -10.73 26.54 -7.07
C LEU A 332 -11.10 27.59 -6.03
N ILE A 333 -10.25 27.78 -5.04
CA ILE A 333 -10.43 28.74 -3.96
C ILE A 333 -9.58 29.96 -4.28
N ALA A 334 -10.23 31.05 -4.67
CA ALA A 334 -9.62 32.34 -4.87
C ALA A 334 -9.48 33.06 -3.51
N ARG A 335 -8.25 33.23 -3.05
CA ARG A 335 -7.94 33.97 -1.82
C ARG A 335 -7.57 35.40 -2.22
N LEU A 336 -8.40 36.35 -1.82
CA LEU A 336 -8.17 37.76 -2.13
C LEU A 336 -6.93 38.27 -1.39
N ARG A 337 -6.10 39.05 -2.12
CA ARG A 337 -4.92 39.70 -1.58
C ARG A 337 -4.97 41.18 -1.92
N LEU A 338 -5.15 41.99 -0.89
CA LEU A 338 -5.13 43.44 -1.05
C LEU A 338 -3.74 43.90 -1.51
N THR A 339 -3.73 44.62 -2.63
CA THR A 339 -2.49 45.14 -3.20
C THR A 339 -2.50 46.66 -3.17
N VAL A 340 -1.45 47.21 -2.62
CA VAL A 340 -1.24 48.65 -2.57
C VAL A 340 -0.30 49.07 -3.70
N PRO A 341 -0.67 50.03 -4.55
CA PRO A 341 0.16 50.51 -5.64
C PRO A 341 1.43 51.18 -5.09
N LYS A 342 2.60 50.82 -5.64
CA LYS A 342 3.91 51.37 -5.23
C LYS A 342 4.10 52.83 -5.66
N LYS A 343 3.44 53.26 -6.72
CA LYS A 343 3.48 54.62 -7.27
C LYS A 343 2.08 55.11 -7.49
N LEU A 344 1.75 56.28 -7.02
CA LEU A 344 0.46 56.95 -7.20
C LEU A 344 0.61 58.09 -8.17
N THR A 345 -0.39 58.28 -9.04
CA THR A 345 -0.58 59.49 -9.81
C THR A 345 -1.06 60.61 -8.89
N LYS A 346 -0.98 61.88 -9.33
CA LYS A 346 -1.45 63.01 -8.56
C LYS A 346 -2.94 62.90 -8.18
N LYS A 347 -3.75 62.44 -9.15
CA LYS A 347 -5.22 62.24 -8.95
C LYS A 347 -5.53 61.12 -7.95
N GLU A 348 -4.80 60.01 -8.02
CA GLU A 348 -4.97 58.90 -7.05
C GLU A 348 -4.60 59.33 -5.63
N ARG A 349 -3.55 60.12 -5.49
CA ARG A 349 -3.13 60.65 -4.20
C ARG A 349 -4.24 61.55 -3.59
N GLU A 350 -4.73 62.50 -4.38
CA GLU A 350 -5.83 63.41 -3.99
C GLU A 350 -7.08 62.62 -3.54
N ALA A 351 -7.47 61.61 -4.29
CA ALA A 351 -8.59 60.75 -3.95
C ALA A 351 -8.38 59.95 -2.64
N LEU A 352 -7.16 59.42 -2.41
CA LEU A 352 -6.83 58.72 -1.18
C LEU A 352 -6.75 59.65 0.04
N GLU A 353 -6.24 60.85 -0.12
CA GLU A 353 -6.25 61.88 0.92
C GLU A 353 -7.67 62.31 1.33
N GLU A 354 -8.57 62.44 0.32
CA GLU A 354 -9.99 62.72 0.60
C GLU A 354 -10.65 61.54 1.30
N LEU A 355 -10.41 60.27 0.85
CA LEU A 355 -10.91 59.10 1.51
C LEU A 355 -10.43 59.02 2.97
N GLN A 356 -9.16 59.29 3.25
CA GLN A 356 -8.61 59.33 4.61
C GLN A 356 -9.33 60.38 5.49
N ARG A 357 -9.69 61.51 4.91
CA ARG A 357 -10.38 62.59 5.63
C ARG A 357 -11.83 62.25 6.03
N VAL A 358 -12.53 61.49 5.15
CA VAL A 358 -13.93 61.13 5.41
C VAL A 358 -14.10 59.79 6.13
N SER A 359 -13.03 58.97 6.20
CA SER A 359 -13.04 57.69 6.91
C SER A 359 -13.18 57.95 8.42
N ARG A 360 -14.15 57.29 9.07
CA ARG A 360 -14.43 57.39 10.51
C ARG A 360 -13.94 56.18 11.30
N GLU A 361 -13.65 55.08 10.64
CA GLU A 361 -13.24 53.83 11.29
C GLU A 361 -11.75 53.86 11.61
N ASP A 362 -11.38 53.58 12.85
CA ASP A 362 -10.01 53.29 13.25
C ASP A 362 -9.80 51.76 13.28
N PRO A 363 -9.09 51.15 12.31
CA PRO A 363 -8.85 49.72 12.29
C PRO A 363 -7.98 49.22 13.46
N ARG A 364 -7.40 50.14 14.25
CA ARG A 364 -6.56 49.83 15.40
C ARG A 364 -7.31 49.91 16.74
N GLU A 365 -8.58 50.29 16.74
CA GLU A 365 -9.39 50.40 17.96
C GLU A 365 -9.37 49.10 18.78
N ALA A 366 -9.46 47.94 18.10
CA ALA A 366 -9.40 46.63 18.72
C ALA A 366 -8.04 46.27 19.36
N LEU A 367 -6.96 47.04 19.08
CA LEU A 367 -5.66 46.82 19.72
C LEU A 367 -5.53 47.46 21.09
N PHE A 368 -6.39 48.42 21.40
CA PHE A 368 -6.31 49.25 22.60
C PHE A 368 -7.54 49.12 23.52
N GLY A 369 -8.52 48.24 23.13
CA GLY A 369 -9.75 47.97 23.86
C GLY A 369 -9.74 46.75 24.75
#